data_046812d988ee2bfa74bd3a23bee547c3
#
_entry.id   046812d988ee2bfa74bd3a23bee547c3
#
_cell.length_a   1.000
_cell.length_b   1.000
_cell.length_c   1.000
_cell.angle_alpha   90.00
_cell.angle_beta   90.00
_cell.angle_gamma   90.00
#
_symmetry.space_group_name_H-M   'P 1'
#
loop_
_entity.id
_entity.type
_entity.pdbx_description
1 polymer ?
#
loop_
_entity_poly.entity_id
_entity_poly.type
_entity_poly.pdbx_seq_one_letter_code
_entity_poly.pdbx_strand_id
1 'polypeptide(L)'
;MAQEFTFTVNGIERTTTQNKPLLRYLRDDLHIHSAKDGCSEGACGTCTIHVDGAAVKACVLTTALAAGRNIVTVEGLPENVREAFVYAFGAVGAVQCGFCIPGMVMAGAALIAEDPEPTEEQIKYAIRGNVCRCTGYKKIIEGIALAAAVLRGEKQIDEDLERGDDYGVGKRAFRIDVRKKVLGEGKYPDDIDEIDQPGLTYASAVRSKYPRARVLSIDTSKAEALPGVVGILRAEDMPVNQVGHLIQDWDVMIAQAISPAAWAMPSCWWLPRTRRRSRRPRSS
;
A
#
# COMPACT_ATOMS: atom_id res chain seq x y z
N MET A 1 14.44 -18.68 26.91
CA MET A 1 13.03 -18.37 26.62
C MET A 1 13.04 -17.34 25.49
N ALA A 2 12.20 -17.49 24.47
CA ALA A 2 12.10 -16.48 23.42
C ALA A 2 11.50 -15.18 24.05
N GLN A 3 12.03 -14.03 23.67
CA GLN A 3 11.52 -12.75 24.13
C GLN A 3 10.14 -12.50 23.51
N GLU A 4 9.14 -12.20 24.33
CA GLU A 4 7.80 -11.84 23.89
C GLU A 4 7.65 -10.32 23.79
N PHE A 5 6.95 -9.87 22.76
CA PHE A 5 6.61 -8.47 22.52
C PHE A 5 5.10 -8.32 22.55
N THR A 6 4.59 -7.63 23.56
CA THR A 6 3.15 -7.38 23.74
C THR A 6 2.84 -5.90 23.50
N PHE A 7 1.81 -5.61 22.71
CA PHE A 7 1.31 -4.28 22.38
C PHE A 7 -0.16 -4.35 22.00
N THR A 8 -0.86 -3.24 21.93
CA THR A 8 -2.25 -3.21 21.46
C THR A 8 -2.33 -2.78 20.00
N VAL A 9 -3.26 -3.37 19.25
CA VAL A 9 -3.61 -2.97 17.88
C VAL A 9 -5.12 -2.80 17.82
N ASN A 10 -5.57 -1.57 17.54
CA ASN A 10 -6.99 -1.20 17.51
C ASN A 10 -7.76 -1.66 18.76
N GLY A 11 -7.15 -1.45 19.94
CA GLY A 11 -7.72 -1.83 21.24
C GLY A 11 -7.62 -3.32 21.60
N ILE A 12 -7.06 -4.17 20.74
CA ILE A 12 -6.89 -5.60 21.00
C ILE A 12 -5.44 -5.88 21.35
N GLU A 13 -5.19 -6.54 22.47
CA GLU A 13 -3.85 -6.98 22.86
C GLU A 13 -3.30 -8.04 21.90
N ARG A 14 -2.04 -7.88 21.51
CA ARG A 14 -1.32 -8.77 20.61
C ARG A 14 0.04 -9.11 21.19
N THR A 15 0.41 -10.38 21.12
CA THR A 15 1.72 -10.88 21.56
C THR A 15 2.39 -11.66 20.43
N THR A 16 3.67 -11.45 20.24
CA THR A 16 4.50 -12.19 19.27
C THR A 16 5.90 -12.37 19.78
N THR A 17 6.53 -13.48 19.41
CA THR A 17 7.95 -13.77 19.67
C THR A 17 8.85 -13.37 18.48
N GLN A 18 8.25 -12.95 17.36
CA GLN A 18 8.98 -12.60 16.16
C GLN A 18 9.31 -11.09 16.14
N ASN A 19 10.60 -10.75 16.17
CA ASN A 19 11.03 -9.39 15.91
C ASN A 19 11.10 -9.15 14.40
N LYS A 20 10.05 -8.54 13.84
CA LYS A 20 9.93 -8.23 12.40
C LYS A 20 9.39 -6.82 12.17
N PRO A 21 9.48 -6.25 10.94
CA PRO A 21 8.90 -4.96 10.65
C PRO A 21 7.42 -4.92 11.02
N LEU A 22 6.99 -3.89 11.77
CA LEU A 22 5.61 -3.77 12.26
C LEU A 22 4.60 -3.74 11.10
N LEU A 23 4.93 -3.06 10.00
CA LEU A 23 4.10 -3.07 8.80
C LEU A 23 3.79 -4.50 8.32
N ARG A 24 4.79 -5.39 8.38
CA ARG A 24 4.59 -6.79 7.96
C ARG A 24 3.76 -7.58 8.96
N TYR A 25 3.94 -7.30 10.24
CA TYR A 25 3.10 -7.92 11.26
C TYR A 25 1.62 -7.51 11.08
N LEU A 26 1.35 -6.22 10.85
CA LEU A 26 0.00 -5.74 10.61
C LEU A 26 -0.63 -6.39 9.37
N ARG A 27 0.11 -6.49 8.26
CA ARG A 27 -0.42 -6.98 6.98
C ARG A 27 -0.45 -8.51 6.87
N ASP A 28 0.64 -9.17 7.27
CA ASP A 28 0.82 -10.60 6.98
C ASP A 28 0.28 -11.50 8.12
N ASP A 29 0.22 -11.01 9.38
CA ASP A 29 -0.28 -11.78 10.53
C ASP A 29 -1.66 -11.33 11.00
N LEU A 30 -1.98 -10.04 10.90
CA LEU A 30 -3.27 -9.50 11.34
C LEU A 30 -4.22 -9.19 10.19
N HIS A 31 -3.79 -9.31 8.93
CA HIS A 31 -4.56 -8.98 7.71
C HIS A 31 -5.14 -7.55 7.72
N ILE A 32 -4.42 -6.61 8.39
CA ILE A 32 -4.76 -5.19 8.38
C ILE A 32 -4.10 -4.55 7.15
N HIS A 33 -4.87 -4.36 6.09
CA HIS A 33 -4.37 -3.91 4.80
C HIS A 33 -4.51 -2.38 4.57
N SER A 34 -5.11 -1.62 5.47
CA SER A 34 -5.16 -0.15 5.38
C SER A 34 -3.76 0.47 5.45
N ALA A 35 -2.85 -0.10 6.24
CA ALA A 35 -1.44 0.25 6.22
C ALA A 35 -0.78 -0.32 4.95
N LYS A 36 -0.62 0.51 3.92
CA LYS A 36 -0.11 0.08 2.60
C LYS A 36 1.42 0.06 2.56
N ASP A 37 2.00 -0.92 1.83
CA ASP A 37 3.44 -0.98 1.60
C ASP A 37 3.81 -0.39 0.23
N GLY A 38 4.14 0.91 0.20
CA GLY A 38 4.55 1.58 -1.03
C GLY A 38 6.06 1.61 -1.26
N CYS A 39 6.90 1.51 -0.20
CA CYS A 39 8.35 1.60 -0.35
C CYS A 39 9.16 0.72 0.62
N SER A 40 8.61 0.30 1.76
CA SER A 40 9.30 -0.41 2.86
C SER A 40 10.55 0.31 3.43
N GLU A 41 10.78 1.58 3.09
CA GLU A 41 12.03 2.33 3.37
C GLU A 41 11.79 3.62 4.17
N GLY A 42 10.57 3.86 4.67
CA GLY A 42 10.24 5.07 5.42
C GLY A 42 10.02 6.33 4.57
N ALA A 43 10.07 6.26 3.23
CA ALA A 43 9.97 7.42 2.37
C ALA A 43 8.53 7.86 2.09
N CYS A 44 7.65 6.96 1.64
CA CYS A 44 6.39 7.31 1.00
C CYS A 44 5.21 7.61 1.94
N GLY A 45 5.23 7.17 3.19
CA GLY A 45 4.17 7.42 4.18
C GLY A 45 2.84 6.69 3.97
N THR A 46 2.71 5.80 2.98
CA THR A 46 1.46 5.05 2.76
C THR A 46 1.12 4.10 3.90
N CYS A 47 2.11 3.77 4.73
CA CYS A 47 2.00 2.94 5.93
C CYS A 47 1.88 3.75 7.23
N THR A 48 1.46 5.01 7.17
CA THR A 48 1.25 5.84 8.38
C THR A 48 0.14 5.24 9.24
N ILE A 49 0.43 5.08 10.52
CA ILE A 49 -0.45 4.60 11.60
C ILE A 49 -0.29 5.54 12.79
N HIS A 50 -1.12 5.42 13.81
CA HIS A 50 -0.84 6.06 15.10
C HIS A 50 -0.10 5.08 16.02
N VAL A 51 0.89 5.60 16.74
CA VAL A 51 1.57 4.95 17.85
C VAL A 51 1.45 5.89 19.05
N ASP A 52 0.69 5.50 20.05
CA ASP A 52 0.36 6.34 21.21
C ASP A 52 -0.21 7.72 20.80
N GLY A 53 -1.03 7.76 19.76
CA GLY A 53 -1.65 8.96 19.20
C GLY A 53 -0.82 9.69 18.14
N ALA A 54 0.48 9.48 18.06
CA ALA A 54 1.34 10.15 17.08
C ALA A 54 1.36 9.43 15.72
N ALA A 55 1.36 10.19 14.63
CA ALA A 55 1.47 9.65 13.26
C ALA A 55 2.90 9.15 12.99
N VAL A 56 3.04 7.83 12.77
CA VAL A 56 4.33 7.16 12.55
C VAL A 56 4.24 6.20 11.37
N LYS A 57 5.33 6.04 10.62
CA LYS A 57 5.41 5.08 9.50
C LYS A 57 5.69 3.68 10.02
N ALA A 58 4.77 2.74 9.84
CA ALA A 58 4.88 1.37 10.36
C ALA A 58 6.08 0.59 9.80
N CYS A 59 6.57 0.91 8.59
CA CYS A 59 7.69 0.21 7.98
C CYS A 59 9.05 0.46 8.65
N VAL A 60 9.20 1.56 9.42
CA VAL A 60 10.45 1.88 10.14
C VAL A 60 10.45 1.34 11.57
N LEU A 61 9.32 0.82 12.05
CA LEU A 61 9.20 0.19 13.36
C LEU A 61 9.31 -1.33 13.26
N THR A 62 9.72 -1.95 14.36
CA THR A 62 9.64 -3.40 14.55
C THR A 62 8.66 -3.76 15.65
N THR A 63 8.22 -5.01 15.71
CA THR A 63 7.37 -5.51 16.80
C THR A 63 8.02 -5.34 18.16
N ALA A 64 9.35 -5.42 18.25
CA ALA A 64 10.08 -5.15 19.49
C ALA A 64 9.98 -3.66 19.91
N LEU A 65 10.06 -2.72 18.96
CA LEU A 65 9.90 -1.28 19.24
C LEU A 65 8.45 -0.88 19.52
N ALA A 66 7.49 -1.70 19.10
CA ALA A 66 6.07 -1.54 19.40
C ALA A 66 5.66 -2.06 20.77
N ALA A 67 6.52 -2.83 21.45
CA ALA A 67 6.21 -3.42 22.76
C ALA A 67 5.78 -2.35 23.77
N GLY A 68 4.66 -2.61 24.47
CA GLY A 68 4.04 -1.71 25.46
C GLY A 68 3.29 -0.51 24.85
N ARG A 69 3.19 -0.40 23.51
CA ARG A 69 2.56 0.74 22.85
C ARG A 69 1.16 0.43 22.34
N ASN A 70 0.39 1.50 22.14
CA ASN A 70 -0.92 1.45 21.51
C ASN A 70 -0.82 1.82 20.03
N ILE A 71 -1.15 0.86 19.16
CA ILE A 71 -1.14 1.00 17.71
C ILE A 71 -2.57 1.16 17.22
N VAL A 72 -2.83 2.20 16.43
CA VAL A 72 -4.13 2.43 15.80
C VAL A 72 -3.93 2.58 14.30
N THR A 73 -4.72 1.84 13.53
CA THR A 73 -4.84 1.95 12.06
C THR A 73 -6.17 2.61 11.71
N VAL A 74 -6.46 2.83 10.42
CA VAL A 74 -7.73 3.47 10.00
C VAL A 74 -8.94 2.74 10.58
N GLU A 75 -8.88 1.41 10.65
CA GLU A 75 -9.95 0.56 11.19
C GLU A 75 -10.24 0.84 12.68
N GLY A 76 -9.23 1.28 13.42
CA GLY A 76 -9.32 1.59 14.86
C GLY A 76 -9.63 3.04 15.17
N LEU A 77 -9.75 3.93 14.19
CA LEU A 77 -10.19 5.30 14.43
C LEU A 77 -11.65 5.33 14.87
N PRO A 78 -12.06 6.30 15.73
CA PRO A 78 -13.46 6.51 16.07
C PRO A 78 -14.35 6.63 14.83
N GLU A 79 -15.58 6.13 14.92
CA GLU A 79 -16.50 6.09 13.79
C GLU A 79 -16.77 7.48 13.21
N ASN A 80 -17.03 8.48 14.08
CA ASN A 80 -17.25 9.86 13.67
C ASN A 80 -16.04 10.44 12.89
N VAL A 81 -14.82 10.06 13.26
CA VAL A 81 -13.59 10.48 12.53
C VAL A 81 -13.54 9.82 11.16
N ARG A 82 -13.82 8.52 11.09
CA ARG A 82 -13.85 7.78 9.82
C ARG A 82 -14.89 8.38 8.86
N GLU A 83 -16.11 8.60 9.34
CA GLU A 83 -17.20 9.17 8.54
C GLU A 83 -16.89 10.61 8.07
N ALA A 84 -16.31 11.44 8.94
CA ALA A 84 -15.89 12.79 8.55
C ALA A 84 -14.86 12.76 7.40
N PHE A 85 -13.89 11.85 7.44
CA PHE A 85 -12.91 11.70 6.35
C PHE A 85 -13.52 11.11 5.08
N VAL A 86 -14.42 10.13 5.18
CA VAL A 86 -15.13 9.56 4.02
C VAL A 86 -15.89 10.66 3.31
N TYR A 87 -16.72 11.39 4.05
CA TYR A 87 -17.49 12.53 3.50
C TYR A 87 -16.57 13.59 2.90
N ALA A 88 -15.63 14.09 3.66
CA ALA A 88 -14.79 15.21 3.25
C ALA A 88 -13.98 14.89 1.98
N PHE A 89 -13.34 13.70 1.93
CA PHE A 89 -12.53 13.29 0.79
C PHE A 89 -13.38 12.99 -0.45
N GLY A 90 -14.60 12.48 -0.25
CA GLY A 90 -15.59 12.32 -1.31
C GLY A 90 -16.06 13.66 -1.86
N ALA A 91 -16.50 14.57 -1.00
CA ALA A 91 -17.07 15.86 -1.36
C ALA A 91 -16.10 16.75 -2.15
N VAL A 92 -14.81 16.78 -1.77
CA VAL A 92 -13.80 17.55 -2.51
C VAL A 92 -13.17 16.78 -3.67
N GLY A 93 -13.42 15.47 -3.79
CA GLY A 93 -12.81 14.60 -4.81
C GLY A 93 -11.31 14.40 -4.60
N ALA A 94 -10.88 14.18 -3.34
CA ALA A 94 -9.48 13.99 -2.96
C ALA A 94 -8.93 12.60 -3.34
N VAL A 95 -9.78 11.65 -3.73
CA VAL A 95 -9.41 10.27 -3.99
C VAL A 95 -9.28 9.99 -5.48
N GLN A 96 -8.09 9.54 -5.92
CA GLN A 96 -7.89 9.00 -7.26
C GLN A 96 -7.57 7.50 -7.20
N CYS A 97 -6.32 7.05 -7.30
CA CYS A 97 -6.02 5.63 -7.16
C CYS A 97 -6.34 5.11 -5.74
N GLY A 98 -6.24 5.94 -4.71
CA GLY A 98 -6.61 5.63 -3.33
C GLY A 98 -5.50 5.00 -2.49
N PHE A 99 -4.39 4.58 -3.08
CA PHE A 99 -3.34 3.83 -2.39
C PHE A 99 -2.70 4.58 -1.20
N CYS A 100 -2.48 5.89 -1.33
CA CYS A 100 -1.90 6.72 -0.27
C CYS A 100 -2.94 7.24 0.73
N ILE A 101 -4.23 7.14 0.42
CA ILE A 101 -5.28 7.83 1.17
C ILE A 101 -5.40 7.36 2.62
N PRO A 102 -5.36 6.08 2.98
CA PRO A 102 -5.38 5.66 4.39
C PRO A 102 -4.26 6.30 5.22
N GLY A 103 -3.04 6.36 4.66
CA GLY A 103 -1.92 7.04 5.32
C GLY A 103 -2.12 8.56 5.46
N MET A 104 -2.78 9.22 4.49
CA MET A 104 -3.15 10.63 4.57
C MET A 104 -4.22 10.88 5.64
N VAL A 105 -5.20 9.97 5.74
CA VAL A 105 -6.23 9.99 6.81
C VAL A 105 -5.58 9.89 8.17
N MET A 106 -4.66 8.95 8.38
CA MET A 106 -3.97 8.80 9.66
C MET A 106 -3.15 10.05 10.01
N ALA A 107 -2.43 10.63 9.05
CA ALA A 107 -1.68 11.87 9.29
C ALA A 107 -2.61 13.06 9.61
N GLY A 108 -3.71 13.20 8.88
CA GLY A 108 -4.70 14.25 9.10
C GLY A 108 -5.45 14.06 10.42
N ALA A 109 -5.82 12.84 10.77
CA ALA A 109 -6.52 12.54 12.03
C ALA A 109 -5.66 12.82 13.26
N ALA A 110 -4.34 12.52 13.21
CA ALA A 110 -3.42 12.88 14.28
C ALA A 110 -3.33 14.41 14.46
N LEU A 111 -3.22 15.16 13.36
CA LEU A 111 -3.21 16.62 13.39
C LEU A 111 -4.51 17.18 14.01
N ILE A 112 -5.68 16.71 13.55
CA ILE A 112 -6.99 17.21 14.04
C ILE A 112 -7.19 16.88 15.53
N ALA A 113 -6.65 15.75 15.99
CA ALA A 113 -6.69 15.39 17.41
C ALA A 113 -5.83 16.32 18.28
N GLU A 114 -4.72 16.84 17.75
CA GLU A 114 -3.84 17.80 18.41
C GLU A 114 -4.35 19.24 18.28
N ASP A 115 -4.79 19.61 17.09
CA ASP A 115 -5.33 20.95 16.75
C ASP A 115 -6.63 20.76 15.96
N PRO A 116 -7.81 20.97 16.58
CA PRO A 116 -9.09 20.82 15.90
C PRO A 116 -9.35 21.85 14.77
N GLU A 117 -8.62 22.95 14.73
CA GLU A 117 -8.77 24.00 13.71
C GLU A 117 -7.43 24.23 12.96
N PRO A 118 -6.91 23.21 12.27
CA PRO A 118 -5.61 23.32 11.65
C PRO A 118 -5.60 24.29 10.48
N THR A 119 -4.58 25.12 10.40
CA THR A 119 -4.31 25.96 9.23
C THR A 119 -3.86 25.13 8.04
N GLU A 120 -3.97 25.68 6.84
CA GLU A 120 -3.48 25.02 5.61
C GLU A 120 -2.00 24.65 5.70
N GLU A 121 -1.17 25.50 6.31
CA GLU A 121 0.27 25.23 6.49
C GLU A 121 0.53 24.09 7.48
N GLN A 122 -0.24 23.97 8.55
CA GLN A 122 -0.16 22.84 9.48
C GLN A 122 -0.58 21.53 8.79
N ILE A 123 -1.63 21.56 7.97
CA ILE A 123 -2.05 20.40 7.18
C ILE A 123 -0.94 19.97 6.21
N LYS A 124 -0.37 20.92 5.45
CA LYS A 124 0.77 20.64 4.56
C LYS A 124 1.94 20.03 5.30
N TYR A 125 2.24 20.56 6.48
CA TYR A 125 3.32 20.04 7.33
C TYR A 125 3.03 18.63 7.82
N ALA A 126 1.81 18.34 8.28
CA ALA A 126 1.43 17.01 8.76
C ALA A 126 1.56 15.93 7.68
N ILE A 127 1.15 16.23 6.45
CA ILE A 127 1.21 15.27 5.33
C ILE A 127 2.51 15.31 4.52
N ARG A 128 3.50 16.15 4.89
CA ARG A 128 4.77 16.29 4.13
C ARG A 128 5.53 14.98 3.92
N GLY A 129 5.31 14.00 4.80
CA GLY A 129 5.91 12.68 4.75
C GLY A 129 5.08 11.64 3.97
N ASN A 130 3.95 12.05 3.39
CA ASN A 130 3.02 11.18 2.69
C ASN A 130 3.01 11.55 1.19
N VAL A 131 3.48 10.64 0.35
CA VAL A 131 3.61 10.87 -1.10
C VAL A 131 2.33 10.47 -1.82
N CYS A 132 1.79 11.41 -2.63
CA CYS A 132 0.72 11.14 -3.58
C CYS A 132 1.16 11.47 -5.00
N ARG A 133 1.08 10.51 -5.92
CA ARG A 133 1.46 10.71 -7.34
C ARG A 133 0.30 11.22 -8.20
N CYS A 134 -0.94 11.15 -7.70
CA CYS A 134 -2.15 11.34 -8.51
C CYS A 134 -2.75 12.74 -8.40
N THR A 135 -2.87 13.31 -7.18
CA THR A 135 -3.81 14.40 -6.87
C THR A 135 -3.22 15.79 -6.92
N GLY A 136 -1.89 15.94 -6.84
CA GLY A 136 -1.23 17.25 -6.66
C GLY A 136 -1.52 17.89 -5.29
N TYR A 137 -2.04 17.13 -4.31
CA TYR A 137 -2.28 17.48 -2.90
C TYR A 137 -3.39 18.48 -2.59
N LYS A 138 -3.71 19.45 -3.46
CA LYS A 138 -4.68 20.51 -3.18
C LYS A 138 -5.97 19.96 -2.57
N LYS A 139 -6.59 18.98 -3.24
CA LYS A 139 -7.85 18.38 -2.76
C LYS A 139 -7.69 17.54 -1.50
N ILE A 140 -6.52 16.98 -1.23
CA ILE A 140 -6.25 16.28 0.03
C ILE A 140 -6.21 17.29 1.18
N ILE A 141 -5.56 18.43 0.99
CA ILE A 141 -5.50 19.52 1.97
C ILE A 141 -6.91 20.07 2.26
N GLU A 142 -7.67 20.38 1.19
CA GLU A 142 -9.07 20.79 1.30
C GLU A 142 -9.93 19.74 2.04
N GLY A 143 -9.70 18.44 1.78
CA GLY A 143 -10.38 17.33 2.42
C GLY A 143 -10.07 17.21 3.92
N ILE A 144 -8.82 17.37 4.33
CA ILE A 144 -8.45 17.36 5.75
C ILE A 144 -9.07 18.57 6.47
N ALA A 145 -9.02 19.75 5.88
CA ALA A 145 -9.66 20.94 6.43
C ALA A 145 -11.19 20.77 6.57
N LEU A 146 -11.85 20.19 5.56
CA LEU A 146 -13.28 19.90 5.62
C LEU A 146 -13.60 18.83 6.69
N ALA A 147 -12.80 17.78 6.82
CA ALA A 147 -12.97 16.78 7.87
C ALA A 147 -12.87 17.40 9.28
N ALA A 148 -11.93 18.32 9.47
CA ALA A 148 -11.81 19.09 10.71
C ALA A 148 -13.08 19.92 11.00
N ALA A 149 -13.61 20.63 9.98
CA ALA A 149 -14.83 21.42 10.12
C ALA A 149 -16.07 20.54 10.43
N VAL A 150 -16.16 19.35 9.84
CA VAL A 150 -17.21 18.36 10.16
C VAL A 150 -17.10 17.91 11.62
N LEU A 151 -15.89 17.56 12.08
CA LEU A 151 -15.66 17.09 13.46
C LEU A 151 -15.96 18.17 14.51
N ARG A 152 -15.79 19.45 14.17
CA ARG A 152 -16.20 20.59 15.02
C ARG A 152 -17.70 20.92 14.95
N GLY A 153 -18.46 20.24 14.08
CA GLY A 153 -19.89 20.52 13.87
C GLY A 153 -20.20 21.76 13.05
N GLU A 154 -19.21 22.41 12.44
CA GLU A 154 -19.39 23.58 11.55
C GLU A 154 -19.97 23.20 10.19
N LYS A 155 -19.74 21.96 9.78
CA LYS A 155 -20.28 21.38 8.55
C LYS A 155 -20.98 20.07 8.86
N GLN A 156 -22.12 19.86 8.20
CA GLN A 156 -22.85 18.60 8.31
C GLN A 156 -22.49 17.68 7.14
N ILE A 157 -22.56 16.39 7.37
CA ILE A 157 -22.44 15.38 6.33
C ILE A 157 -23.70 15.46 5.46
N ASP A 158 -23.50 15.63 4.17
CA ASP A 158 -24.58 15.58 3.17
C ASP A 158 -24.75 14.14 2.69
N GLU A 159 -25.73 13.45 3.28
CA GLU A 159 -25.99 12.05 2.98
C GLU A 159 -26.48 11.83 1.54
N ASP A 160 -27.17 12.80 0.94
CA ASP A 160 -27.66 12.69 -0.43
C ASP A 160 -26.49 12.73 -1.43
N LEU A 161 -25.49 13.55 -1.14
CA LEU A 161 -24.27 13.60 -1.94
C LEU A 161 -23.47 12.30 -1.81
N GLU A 162 -23.43 11.67 -0.61
CA GLU A 162 -22.75 10.40 -0.38
C GLU A 162 -23.46 9.24 -1.07
N ARG A 163 -24.79 9.18 -0.99
CA ARG A 163 -25.58 8.12 -1.66
C ARG A 163 -25.54 8.21 -3.17
N GLY A 164 -25.35 9.40 -3.72
CA GLY A 164 -25.24 9.59 -5.16
C GLY A 164 -26.52 9.30 -5.94
N ASP A 165 -27.69 9.51 -5.33
CA ASP A 165 -28.99 9.16 -5.93
C ASP A 165 -29.37 10.09 -7.12
N ASP A 166 -28.70 11.23 -7.27
CA ASP A 166 -28.92 12.19 -8.35
C ASP A 166 -27.74 12.21 -9.34
N TYR A 167 -27.55 11.14 -10.07
CA TYR A 167 -26.57 11.09 -11.15
C TYR A 167 -27.05 11.83 -12.40
N GLY A 168 -26.24 12.78 -12.89
CA GLY A 168 -26.53 13.50 -14.10
C GLY A 168 -25.39 14.38 -14.55
N VAL A 169 -25.42 14.82 -15.82
CA VAL A 169 -24.43 15.75 -16.36
C VAL A 169 -24.46 17.06 -15.56
N GLY A 170 -23.31 17.49 -15.06
CA GLY A 170 -23.18 18.69 -14.23
C GLY A 170 -23.52 18.50 -12.75
N LYS A 171 -23.93 17.33 -12.32
CA LYS A 171 -24.19 17.02 -10.91
C LYS A 171 -22.91 16.57 -10.20
N ARG A 172 -22.83 16.87 -8.90
CA ARG A 172 -21.80 16.33 -8.02
C ARG A 172 -22.22 14.96 -7.53
N ALA A 173 -21.35 14.00 -7.64
CA ALA A 173 -21.52 12.67 -7.08
C ALA A 173 -20.21 12.19 -6.48
N PHE A 174 -20.26 11.41 -5.40
CA PHE A 174 -19.10 10.72 -4.88
C PHE A 174 -18.67 9.66 -5.88
N ARG A 175 -17.39 9.47 -5.96
CA ARG A 175 -16.85 8.28 -6.60
C ARG A 175 -17.32 7.04 -5.82
N ILE A 176 -17.85 6.04 -6.52
CA ILE A 176 -18.50 4.87 -5.93
C ILE A 176 -17.61 4.04 -4.97
N ASP A 177 -16.29 4.12 -5.13
CA ASP A 177 -15.30 3.40 -4.32
C ASP A 177 -14.57 4.29 -3.30
N VAL A 178 -15.04 5.54 -3.09
CA VAL A 178 -14.41 6.51 -2.19
C VAL A 178 -14.31 5.96 -0.78
N ARG A 179 -15.41 5.45 -0.23
CA ARG A 179 -15.48 4.91 1.13
C ARG A 179 -14.44 3.80 1.32
N LYS A 180 -14.44 2.81 0.45
CA LYS A 180 -13.48 1.69 0.51
C LYS A 180 -12.03 2.16 0.45
N LYS A 181 -11.75 3.20 -0.34
CA LYS A 181 -10.39 3.74 -0.47
C LYS A 181 -9.96 4.58 0.73
N VAL A 182 -10.87 5.35 1.30
CA VAL A 182 -10.60 6.16 2.50
C VAL A 182 -10.38 5.27 3.72
N LEU A 183 -11.20 4.25 3.88
CA LEU A 183 -11.10 3.30 4.99
C LEU A 183 -10.03 2.21 4.80
N GLY A 184 -9.31 2.20 3.66
CA GLY A 184 -8.25 1.22 3.40
C GLY A 184 -8.75 -0.16 2.98
N GLU A 185 -10.06 -0.33 2.76
CA GLU A 185 -10.70 -1.58 2.33
C GLU A 185 -10.52 -1.86 0.82
N GLY A 186 -10.07 -0.87 0.05
CA GLY A 186 -9.76 -1.04 -1.36
C GLY A 186 -8.60 -2.02 -1.53
N LYS A 187 -8.83 -3.12 -2.26
CA LYS A 187 -7.83 -4.16 -2.51
C LYS A 187 -6.96 -3.79 -3.72
N TYR A 188 -5.68 -3.96 -3.55
CA TYR A 188 -4.65 -3.83 -4.58
C TYR A 188 -3.93 -5.18 -4.72
N PRO A 189 -3.17 -5.41 -5.81
CA PRO A 189 -2.50 -6.70 -6.00
C PRO A 189 -1.64 -7.19 -4.83
N ASP A 190 -1.02 -6.26 -4.07
CA ASP A 190 -0.23 -6.61 -2.87
C ASP A 190 -1.09 -6.93 -1.63
N ASP A 191 -2.38 -6.63 -1.67
CA ASP A 191 -3.33 -6.90 -0.58
C ASP A 191 -4.06 -8.25 -0.75
N ILE A 192 -3.92 -8.88 -1.92
CA ILE A 192 -4.53 -10.19 -2.20
C ILE A 192 -3.64 -11.28 -1.58
N ASP A 193 -4.23 -12.14 -0.79
CA ASP A 193 -3.56 -13.25 -0.12
C ASP A 193 -4.27 -14.60 -0.36
N GLU A 194 -3.77 -15.66 0.27
CA GLU A 194 -4.33 -17.01 0.13
C GLU A 194 -5.72 -17.16 0.77
N ILE A 195 -6.09 -16.26 1.71
CA ILE A 195 -7.44 -16.23 2.31
C ILE A 195 -8.44 -15.72 1.27
N ASP A 196 -8.06 -14.65 0.56
CA ASP A 196 -8.89 -14.09 -0.50
C ASP A 196 -8.98 -15.01 -1.70
N GLN A 197 -7.89 -15.70 -2.05
CA GLN A 197 -7.80 -16.54 -3.23
C GLN A 197 -7.02 -17.83 -2.94
N PRO A 198 -7.70 -18.88 -2.52
CA PRO A 198 -7.08 -20.18 -2.27
C PRO A 198 -6.32 -20.69 -3.51
N GLY A 199 -5.08 -21.12 -3.28
CA GLY A 199 -4.20 -21.58 -4.36
C GLY A 199 -3.44 -20.47 -5.07
N LEU A 200 -3.47 -19.23 -4.55
CA LEU A 200 -2.67 -18.12 -5.05
C LEU A 200 -1.18 -18.49 -5.11
N THR A 201 -0.54 -18.16 -6.22
CA THR A 201 0.90 -18.29 -6.40
C THR A 201 1.54 -16.94 -6.59
N TYR A 202 2.76 -16.78 -6.10
CA TYR A 202 3.52 -15.54 -6.22
C TYR A 202 4.58 -15.68 -7.32
N ALA A 203 4.70 -14.66 -8.17
CA ALA A 203 5.69 -14.63 -9.23
C ALA A 203 6.79 -13.60 -8.91
N SER A 204 8.03 -13.94 -9.23
CA SER A 204 9.17 -13.03 -9.12
C SER A 204 10.05 -13.12 -10.36
N ALA A 205 10.47 -11.97 -10.88
CA ALA A 205 11.33 -11.90 -12.06
C ALA A 205 12.81 -12.03 -11.68
N VAL A 206 13.53 -12.87 -12.37
CA VAL A 206 15.00 -12.89 -12.35
C VAL A 206 15.51 -11.86 -13.35
N ARG A 207 16.22 -10.86 -12.85
CA ARG A 207 16.68 -9.72 -13.64
C ARG A 207 18.20 -9.78 -13.90
N SER A 208 18.62 -9.29 -15.06
CA SER A 208 20.04 -9.13 -15.37
C SER A 208 20.72 -8.20 -14.36
N LYS A 209 21.95 -8.53 -13.98
CA LYS A 209 22.86 -7.67 -13.21
C LYS A 209 23.59 -6.65 -14.09
N TYR A 210 23.54 -6.84 -15.38
CA TYR A 210 24.25 -6.02 -16.38
C TYR A 210 23.24 -5.15 -17.14
N PRO A 211 23.57 -3.90 -17.45
CA PRO A 211 22.68 -3.03 -18.23
C PRO A 211 22.46 -3.54 -19.66
N ARG A 212 23.44 -4.23 -20.22
CA ARG A 212 23.35 -4.89 -21.53
C ARG A 212 24.27 -6.11 -21.56
N ALA A 213 23.73 -7.27 -21.87
CA ALA A 213 24.49 -8.51 -21.99
C ALA A 213 23.74 -9.51 -22.86
N ARG A 214 24.47 -10.39 -23.50
CA ARG A 214 23.88 -11.53 -24.22
C ARG A 214 23.67 -12.69 -23.26
N VAL A 215 22.45 -13.23 -23.20
CA VAL A 215 22.11 -14.41 -22.40
C VAL A 215 22.62 -15.64 -23.13
N LEU A 216 23.64 -16.31 -22.59
CA LEU A 216 24.24 -17.48 -23.20
C LEU A 216 23.46 -18.76 -22.86
N SER A 217 23.03 -18.87 -21.59
CA SER A 217 22.23 -20.01 -21.12
C SER A 217 21.40 -19.61 -19.90
N ILE A 218 20.29 -20.30 -19.70
CA ILE A 218 19.44 -20.20 -18.53
C ILE A 218 19.29 -21.60 -17.97
N ASP A 219 19.93 -21.88 -16.81
CA ASP A 219 19.78 -23.13 -16.08
C ASP A 219 18.80 -22.95 -14.93
N THR A 220 17.67 -23.62 -14.98
CA THR A 220 16.59 -23.56 -13.99
C THR A 220 16.53 -24.78 -13.09
N SER A 221 17.37 -25.81 -13.32
CA SER A 221 17.29 -27.11 -12.65
C SER A 221 17.28 -27.03 -11.12
N LYS A 222 18.13 -26.17 -10.55
CA LYS A 222 18.18 -25.97 -9.07
C LYS A 222 16.93 -25.28 -8.53
N ALA A 223 16.35 -24.38 -9.29
CA ALA A 223 15.14 -23.66 -8.88
C ALA A 223 13.91 -24.57 -8.99
N GLU A 224 13.82 -25.36 -10.05
CA GLU A 224 12.76 -26.36 -10.25
C GLU A 224 12.73 -27.44 -9.17
N ALA A 225 13.92 -27.81 -8.65
CA ALA A 225 14.07 -28.79 -7.57
C ALA A 225 13.66 -28.23 -6.19
N LEU A 226 13.41 -26.94 -6.03
CA LEU A 226 13.05 -26.36 -4.73
C LEU A 226 11.60 -26.68 -4.36
N PRO A 227 11.34 -27.15 -3.12
CA PRO A 227 9.98 -27.34 -2.64
C PRO A 227 9.18 -26.06 -2.70
N GLY A 228 7.95 -26.14 -3.22
CA GLY A 228 7.03 -24.99 -3.33
C GLY A 228 7.18 -24.18 -4.61
N VAL A 229 8.12 -24.50 -5.49
CA VAL A 229 8.15 -23.94 -6.85
C VAL A 229 7.09 -24.63 -7.68
N VAL A 230 6.17 -23.84 -8.23
CA VAL A 230 5.07 -24.34 -9.07
C VAL A 230 5.50 -24.42 -10.53
N GLY A 231 6.35 -23.48 -10.95
CA GLY A 231 6.85 -23.46 -12.32
C GLY A 231 7.81 -22.29 -12.56
N ILE A 232 8.47 -22.33 -13.71
CA ILE A 232 9.37 -21.27 -14.18
C ILE A 232 8.95 -20.96 -15.61
N LEU A 233 8.63 -19.68 -15.86
CA LEU A 233 8.27 -19.19 -17.17
C LEU A 233 9.48 -18.55 -17.83
N ARG A 234 9.68 -18.84 -19.11
CA ARG A 234 10.75 -18.31 -20.00
C ARG A 234 10.13 -17.59 -21.20
N ALA A 235 10.95 -16.97 -22.00
CA ALA A 235 10.49 -16.26 -23.20
C ALA A 235 9.72 -17.16 -24.18
N GLU A 236 10.14 -18.41 -24.30
CA GLU A 236 9.48 -19.43 -25.15
C GLU A 236 8.08 -19.82 -24.66
N ASP A 237 7.78 -19.64 -23.37
CA ASP A 237 6.47 -19.94 -22.79
C ASP A 237 5.46 -18.80 -23.01
N MET A 238 5.92 -17.65 -23.51
CA MET A 238 5.06 -16.48 -23.76
C MET A 238 4.36 -16.59 -25.12
N PRO A 239 3.01 -16.61 -25.15
CA PRO A 239 2.26 -16.62 -26.43
C PRO A 239 2.61 -15.44 -27.34
N VAL A 240 2.83 -14.26 -26.74
CA VAL A 240 3.31 -13.05 -27.41
C VAL A 240 4.34 -12.40 -26.50
N ASN A 241 5.60 -12.46 -26.87
CA ASN A 241 6.72 -11.92 -26.07
C ASN A 241 7.03 -10.45 -26.36
N GLN A 242 6.35 -9.82 -27.31
CA GLN A 242 6.56 -8.42 -27.68
C GLN A 242 5.37 -7.56 -27.29
N VAL A 243 5.64 -6.41 -26.67
CA VAL A 243 4.64 -5.42 -26.25
C VAL A 243 5.07 -4.02 -26.67
N GLY A 244 4.12 -3.10 -26.71
CA GLY A 244 4.33 -1.69 -27.01
C GLY A 244 2.99 -0.99 -27.29
N HIS A 245 2.96 0.33 -27.10
CA HIS A 245 1.73 1.11 -27.30
C HIS A 245 1.40 1.35 -28.78
N LEU A 246 2.40 1.67 -29.58
CA LEU A 246 2.25 1.95 -31.01
C LEU A 246 3.00 0.91 -31.84
N ILE A 247 4.19 0.54 -31.43
CA ILE A 247 5.03 -0.47 -32.06
C ILE A 247 5.34 -1.52 -30.99
N GLN A 248 5.08 -2.78 -31.30
CA GLN A 248 5.37 -3.90 -30.40
C GLN A 248 6.82 -4.35 -30.57
N ASP A 249 7.75 -3.56 -30.08
CA ASP A 249 9.20 -3.74 -30.22
C ASP A 249 9.92 -4.02 -28.89
N TRP A 250 9.16 -4.21 -27.80
CA TRP A 250 9.70 -4.44 -26.48
C TRP A 250 9.42 -5.87 -26.01
N ASP A 251 10.49 -6.66 -25.83
CA ASP A 251 10.36 -8.02 -25.31
C ASP A 251 9.93 -8.01 -23.84
N VAL A 252 8.90 -8.81 -23.51
CA VAL A 252 8.46 -9.01 -22.11
C VAL A 252 9.53 -9.76 -21.32
N MET A 253 10.12 -10.79 -21.95
CA MET A 253 11.18 -11.61 -21.39
C MET A 253 12.32 -11.77 -22.41
N ILE A 254 13.55 -11.81 -21.91
CA ILE A 254 14.72 -12.00 -22.75
C ILE A 254 14.93 -13.47 -23.07
N ALA A 255 14.89 -13.80 -24.34
CA ALA A 255 15.21 -15.13 -24.84
C ALA A 255 16.72 -15.39 -24.80
N GLN A 256 17.10 -16.68 -24.78
CA GLN A 256 18.48 -17.10 -24.91
C GLN A 256 19.09 -16.57 -26.20
N ALA A 257 20.37 -16.21 -26.18
CA ALA A 257 21.14 -15.62 -27.28
C ALA A 257 20.73 -14.20 -27.72
N ILE A 258 19.70 -13.60 -27.12
CA ILE A 258 19.31 -12.22 -27.37
C ILE A 258 19.97 -11.29 -26.33
N SER A 259 20.36 -10.10 -26.77
CA SER A 259 20.90 -9.04 -25.93
C SER A 259 19.75 -8.18 -25.44
N PRO A 260 19.55 -7.98 -24.13
CA PRO A 260 18.47 -7.13 -23.65
C PRO A 260 18.63 -5.69 -24.14
N ALA A 261 17.56 -5.10 -24.62
CA ALA A 261 17.54 -3.73 -25.11
C ALA A 261 17.62 -2.71 -23.96
N ALA A 262 17.17 -3.10 -22.77
CA ALA A 262 17.13 -2.23 -21.60
C ALA A 262 17.58 -2.97 -20.33
N TRP A 263 18.08 -2.21 -19.36
CA TRP A 263 18.45 -2.72 -18.03
C TRP A 263 17.24 -3.28 -17.27
N ALA A 264 17.44 -4.40 -16.62
CA ALA A 264 16.45 -5.04 -15.75
C ALA A 264 15.28 -5.73 -16.47
N MET A 265 15.38 -6.03 -17.76
CA MET A 265 14.41 -6.94 -18.40
C MET A 265 14.50 -8.35 -17.77
N PRO A 266 13.37 -9.00 -17.48
CA PRO A 266 13.38 -10.32 -16.86
C PRO A 266 13.84 -11.40 -17.86
N SER A 267 14.69 -12.32 -17.38
CA SER A 267 15.10 -13.50 -18.14
C SER A 267 14.17 -14.68 -17.90
N CYS A 268 13.59 -14.77 -16.72
CA CYS A 268 12.58 -15.76 -16.36
C CYS A 268 11.75 -15.29 -15.18
N TRP A 269 10.58 -15.92 -14.99
CA TRP A 269 9.72 -15.74 -13.84
C TRP A 269 9.74 -17.01 -13.00
N TRP A 270 9.92 -16.85 -11.70
CA TRP A 270 9.85 -17.92 -10.71
C TRP A 270 8.54 -17.80 -9.93
N LEU A 271 7.81 -18.91 -9.82
CA LEU A 271 6.47 -18.99 -9.23
C LEU A 271 6.50 -19.84 -7.93
N PRO A 272 6.80 -19.25 -6.76
CA PRO A 272 6.69 -19.97 -5.49
C PRO A 272 5.23 -20.05 -5.01
N ARG A 273 4.86 -21.13 -4.34
CA ARG A 273 3.54 -21.28 -3.71
C ARG A 273 3.32 -20.36 -2.51
N THR A 274 4.39 -19.91 -1.85
CA THR A 274 4.32 -19.07 -0.66
C THR A 274 5.09 -17.78 -0.86
N ARG A 275 4.66 -16.71 -0.20
CA ARG A 275 5.31 -15.40 -0.22
C ARG A 275 6.66 -15.45 0.52
N ARG A 276 7.64 -16.22 0.03
CA ARG A 276 9.03 -16.07 0.47
C ARG A 276 9.58 -14.79 -0.15
N ARG A 277 9.68 -13.73 0.62
CA ARG A 277 10.40 -12.53 0.20
C ARG A 277 11.84 -12.91 -0.14
N SER A 278 12.19 -12.77 -1.41
CA SER A 278 13.58 -12.61 -1.77
C SER A 278 14.06 -11.32 -1.08
N ARG A 279 14.78 -11.44 0.04
CA ARG A 279 15.61 -10.35 0.51
C ARG A 279 16.51 -9.98 -0.66
N ARG A 280 16.38 -8.77 -1.20
CA ARG A 280 17.44 -8.24 -2.06
C ARG A 280 18.71 -8.30 -1.22
N PRO A 281 19.78 -9.00 -1.65
CA PRO A 281 21.04 -8.89 -0.96
C PRO A 281 21.42 -7.41 -0.97
N ARG A 282 21.61 -6.82 0.20
CA ARG A 282 22.26 -5.53 0.29
C ARG A 282 23.62 -5.71 -0.36
N SER A 283 23.89 -4.95 -1.41
CA SER A 283 25.23 -4.84 -1.97
C SER A 283 26.15 -4.34 -0.85
N SER A 284 27.02 -5.20 -0.37
CA SER A 284 28.24 -4.82 0.36
C SER A 284 29.17 -4.09 -0.58
#